data_a2171fe497528ad5783f5357628cc3a5
#
_entry.id   a2171fe497528ad5783f5357628cc3a5
#
_cell.length_a   1.000
_cell.length_b   1.000
_cell.length_c   1.000
_cell.angle_alpha   90.00
_cell.angle_beta   90.00
_cell.angle_gamma   90.00
#
_symmetry.space_group_name_H-M   'P 1'
#
loop_
_entity.id
_entity.type
_entity.pdbx_description
1 polymer ?
#
loop_
_entity_poly.entity_id
_entity_poly.type
_entity_poly.pdbx_seq_one_letter_code
_entity_poly.pdbx_strand_id
1 'polypeptide(L)'
;EIFWVKNDKILQGIFESFSPHFEENTQILDPIVSLKFEEIFLHLLLNKNIYFISFLSGILKEFRLDLSQLFEYCGREFLSVNEMSNFAKLDLATFSKEFKKCFGQSPKKWLDEKRLQKAKILLKFSKKNINEIANECAFSSVAWFIERFKEKYEQTPKQYQKTKNLYFLSKN
;
A
#
# COMPACT_ATOMS: atom_id res chain seq x y z
N GLU A 1 19.67 22.47 0.66
CA GLU A 1 19.88 23.37 -0.52
C GLU A 1 18.72 24.35 -0.59
N ILE A 2 19.05 25.64 -0.83
CA ILE A 2 18.05 26.69 -1.05
C ILE A 2 17.88 26.82 -2.55
N PHE A 3 16.64 26.73 -3.06
CA PHE A 3 16.35 26.99 -4.45
C PHE A 3 15.45 28.24 -4.60
N TRP A 4 15.66 28.95 -5.70
CA TRP A 4 14.93 30.16 -5.98
C TRP A 4 13.75 29.85 -6.90
N VAL A 5 12.57 30.35 -6.53
CA VAL A 5 11.36 30.30 -7.35
C VAL A 5 11.05 31.71 -7.82
N LYS A 6 10.82 31.86 -9.12
CA LYS A 6 10.36 33.15 -9.66
C LYS A 6 8.97 33.42 -9.09
N ASN A 7 8.85 34.52 -8.36
CA ASN A 7 7.56 34.96 -7.84
C ASN A 7 6.65 35.37 -9.02
N ASP A 8 5.47 34.80 -9.09
CA ASP A 8 4.41 35.15 -9.99
C ASP A 8 3.14 35.58 -9.24
N LYS A 9 2.18 36.14 -9.95
CA LYS A 9 0.93 36.66 -9.34
C LYS A 9 0.13 35.60 -8.61
N ILE A 10 0.22 34.31 -9.04
CA ILE A 10 -0.52 33.21 -8.42
C ILE A 10 0.15 32.84 -7.09
N LEU A 11 1.46 32.64 -7.09
CA LEU A 11 2.20 32.39 -5.85
C LEU A 11 2.03 33.53 -4.85
N GLN A 12 2.09 34.79 -5.31
CA GLN A 12 1.86 35.93 -4.45
C GLN A 12 0.47 35.89 -3.83
N GLY A 13 -0.59 35.61 -4.61
CA GLY A 13 -1.95 35.49 -4.12
C GLY A 13 -2.12 34.34 -3.10
N ILE A 14 -1.44 33.21 -3.34
CA ILE A 14 -1.44 32.09 -2.38
C ILE A 14 -0.81 32.53 -1.06
N PHE A 15 0.38 33.18 -1.10
CA PHE A 15 1.05 33.67 0.11
C PHE A 15 0.23 34.75 0.85
N GLU A 16 -0.36 35.69 0.14
CA GLU A 16 -1.24 36.70 0.74
C GLU A 16 -2.45 36.07 1.41
N SER A 17 -2.97 34.98 0.89
CA SER A 17 -4.10 34.23 1.47
C SER A 17 -3.76 33.49 2.78
N PHE A 18 -2.47 33.34 3.13
CA PHE A 18 -2.06 32.79 4.43
C PHE A 18 -2.21 33.81 5.56
N SER A 19 -2.01 35.10 5.29
CA SER A 19 -1.92 36.16 6.31
C SER A 19 -3.08 36.16 7.31
N PRO A 20 -4.36 36.09 6.86
CA PRO A 20 -5.49 36.07 7.79
C PRO A 20 -5.52 34.87 8.74
N HIS A 21 -4.95 33.72 8.32
CA HIS A 21 -4.95 32.49 9.12
C HIS A 21 -3.91 32.49 10.22
N PHE A 22 -2.88 33.29 10.12
CA PHE A 22 -1.87 33.44 11.20
C PHE A 22 -2.30 34.45 12.26
N GLU A 23 -3.21 35.34 11.96
CA GLU A 23 -3.73 36.35 12.90
C GLU A 23 -4.81 35.77 13.83
N GLU A 24 -5.53 34.72 13.37
CA GLU A 24 -6.56 34.03 14.15
C GLU A 24 -5.97 32.76 14.76
N ASN A 25 -5.84 32.74 16.09
CA ASN A 25 -5.30 31.59 16.85
C ASN A 25 -6.34 30.44 16.93
N THR A 26 -6.65 29.83 15.78
CA THR A 26 -7.70 28.81 15.64
C THR A 26 -7.16 27.41 15.46
N GLN A 27 -7.79 26.41 16.09
CA GLN A 27 -7.52 24.96 15.91
C GLN A 27 -7.78 24.45 14.47
N ILE A 28 -8.28 25.31 13.59
CA ILE A 28 -8.57 25.03 12.17
C ILE A 28 -7.35 25.29 11.27
N LEU A 29 -6.25 25.79 11.85
CA LEU A 29 -5.07 26.20 11.08
C LEU A 29 -4.43 25.04 10.29
N ASP A 30 -4.31 23.86 10.88
CA ASP A 30 -3.62 22.73 10.27
C ASP A 30 -4.22 22.26 8.92
N PRO A 31 -5.53 22.04 8.79
CA PRO A 31 -6.10 21.63 7.49
C PRO A 31 -5.98 22.71 6.42
N ILE A 32 -6.14 23.98 6.77
CA ILE A 32 -6.04 25.10 5.82
C ILE A 32 -4.60 25.28 5.35
N VAL A 33 -3.65 25.24 6.27
CA VAL A 33 -2.21 25.31 5.96
C VAL A 33 -1.82 24.16 5.03
N SER A 34 -2.28 22.92 5.31
CA SER A 34 -2.02 21.77 4.43
C SER A 34 -2.54 21.98 3.01
N LEU A 35 -3.77 22.46 2.86
CA LEU A 35 -4.36 22.77 1.55
C LEU A 35 -3.56 23.85 0.81
N LYS A 36 -3.08 24.88 1.49
CA LYS A 36 -2.25 25.94 0.89
C LYS A 36 -0.88 25.42 0.45
N PHE A 37 -0.27 24.52 1.20
CA PHE A 37 0.95 23.86 0.76
C PHE A 37 0.71 22.98 -0.47
N GLU A 38 -0.40 22.24 -0.54
CA GLU A 38 -0.77 21.48 -1.73
C GLU A 38 -0.96 22.40 -2.96
N GLU A 39 -1.59 23.54 -2.78
CA GLU A 39 -1.78 24.53 -3.85
C GLU A 39 -0.44 25.06 -4.38
N ILE A 40 0.50 25.46 -3.52
CA ILE A 40 1.85 25.87 -3.89
C ILE A 40 2.58 24.72 -4.62
N PHE A 41 2.51 23.52 -4.10
CA PHE A 41 3.17 22.34 -4.66
C PHE A 41 2.66 22.04 -6.07
N LEU A 42 1.35 22.03 -6.27
CA LEU A 42 0.73 21.82 -7.56
C LEU A 42 1.08 22.94 -8.56
N HIS A 43 1.06 24.18 -8.11
CA HIS A 43 1.45 25.31 -8.93
C HIS A 43 2.89 25.19 -9.46
N LEU A 44 3.85 24.86 -8.59
CA LEU A 44 5.25 24.66 -8.96
C LEU A 44 5.46 23.47 -9.90
N LEU A 45 4.71 22.37 -9.71
CA LEU A 45 4.74 21.21 -10.61
C LEU A 45 4.18 21.53 -11.99
N LEU A 46 3.01 22.17 -12.06
CA LEU A 46 2.33 22.49 -13.32
C LEU A 46 3.12 23.51 -14.14
N ASN A 47 3.77 24.46 -13.50
CA ASN A 47 4.66 25.42 -14.15
C ASN A 47 6.02 24.85 -14.53
N LYS A 48 6.24 23.53 -14.33
CA LYS A 48 7.50 22.84 -14.67
C LYS A 48 8.73 23.57 -14.14
N ASN A 49 8.64 24.09 -12.90
CA ASN A 49 9.78 24.74 -12.27
C ASN A 49 10.94 23.75 -12.13
N ILE A 50 11.99 23.96 -12.93
CA ILE A 50 13.11 23.00 -13.04
C ILE A 50 13.85 22.83 -11.70
N TYR A 51 13.96 23.88 -10.90
CA TYR A 51 14.62 23.83 -9.60
C TYR A 51 13.80 23.03 -8.59
N PHE A 52 12.47 23.23 -8.60
CA PHE A 52 11.55 22.46 -7.75
C PHE A 52 11.51 21.00 -8.16
N ILE A 53 11.46 20.69 -9.45
CA ILE A 53 11.49 19.30 -9.96
C ILE A 53 12.82 18.63 -9.60
N SER A 54 13.95 19.34 -9.71
CA SER A 54 15.27 18.84 -9.33
C SER A 54 15.35 18.54 -7.82
N PHE A 55 14.85 19.47 -7.00
CA PHE A 55 14.76 19.31 -5.55
C PHE A 55 13.92 18.10 -5.16
N LEU A 56 12.71 17.95 -5.74
CA LEU A 56 11.86 16.79 -5.52
C LEU A 56 12.53 15.48 -5.96
N SER A 57 13.23 15.52 -7.10
CA SER A 57 13.97 14.36 -7.60
C SER A 57 15.11 13.96 -6.65
N GLY A 58 15.76 14.94 -6.02
CA GLY A 58 16.76 14.72 -4.97
C GLY A 58 16.13 14.06 -3.74
N ILE A 59 15.03 14.63 -3.24
CA ILE A 59 14.28 14.06 -2.10
C ILE A 59 13.82 12.63 -2.42
N LEU A 60 13.25 12.38 -3.60
CA LEU A 60 12.78 11.05 -3.99
C LEU A 60 13.93 10.03 -4.16
N LYS A 61 15.15 10.48 -4.43
CA LYS A 61 16.34 9.63 -4.43
C LYS A 61 16.81 9.28 -3.01
N GLU A 62 16.70 10.23 -2.09
CA GLU A 62 17.03 10.01 -0.67
C GLU A 62 15.91 9.28 0.08
N PHE A 63 14.67 9.67 -0.14
CA PHE A 63 13.49 8.90 0.24
C PHE A 63 13.31 7.75 -0.76
N ARG A 64 14.14 6.72 -0.64
CA ARG A 64 13.76 5.42 -1.18
C ARG A 64 12.36 5.16 -0.63
N LEU A 65 11.37 5.07 -1.53
CA LEU A 65 10.03 4.60 -1.19
C LEU A 65 10.23 3.41 -0.27
N ASP A 66 9.93 3.58 1.01
CA ASP A 66 10.01 2.46 1.92
C ASP A 66 8.92 1.48 1.48
N LEU A 67 9.35 0.45 0.75
CA LEU A 67 8.45 -0.57 0.24
C LEU A 67 7.64 -1.19 1.38
N SER A 68 8.17 -1.17 2.61
CA SER A 68 7.45 -1.66 3.78
C SER A 68 6.21 -0.81 4.05
N GLN A 69 6.35 0.50 4.09
CA GLN A 69 5.23 1.42 4.27
C GLN A 69 4.24 1.31 3.09
N LEU A 70 4.77 1.27 1.84
CA LEU A 70 3.94 1.19 0.65
C LEU A 70 3.04 -0.05 0.65
N PHE A 71 3.56 -1.22 1.08
CA PHE A 71 2.81 -2.49 1.03
C PHE A 71 2.09 -2.84 2.32
N GLU A 72 2.47 -2.29 3.48
CA GLU A 72 1.76 -2.49 4.74
C GLU A 72 0.48 -1.66 4.84
N TYR A 73 0.52 -0.42 4.34
CA TYR A 73 -0.60 0.52 4.48
C TYR A 73 -1.45 0.71 3.22
N CYS A 74 -1.09 0.13 2.07
CA CYS A 74 -1.84 0.35 0.83
C CYS A 74 -3.27 -0.22 0.84
N GLY A 75 -3.60 -1.14 1.76
CA GLY A 75 -4.92 -1.78 1.83
C GLY A 75 -5.34 -2.55 0.57
N ARG A 76 -4.46 -2.63 -0.42
CA ARG A 76 -4.73 -3.20 -1.74
C ARG A 76 -4.36 -4.67 -1.79
N GLU A 77 -5.22 -5.47 -2.42
CA GLU A 77 -4.90 -6.85 -2.79
C GLU A 77 -4.20 -6.90 -4.15
N PHE A 78 -3.15 -7.70 -4.26
CA PHE A 78 -2.41 -7.90 -5.50
C PHE A 78 -2.61 -9.31 -6.04
N LEU A 79 -2.77 -9.41 -7.36
CA LEU A 79 -2.97 -10.69 -8.05
C LEU A 79 -1.64 -11.32 -8.52
N SER A 80 -0.58 -10.51 -8.67
CA SER A 80 0.71 -11.00 -9.13
C SER A 80 1.88 -10.14 -8.63
N VAL A 81 3.08 -10.70 -8.71
CA VAL A 81 4.32 -9.96 -8.42
C VAL A 81 4.56 -8.85 -9.45
N ASN A 82 4.13 -9.05 -10.71
CA ASN A 82 4.22 -8.01 -11.74
C ASN A 82 3.32 -6.81 -11.39
N GLU A 83 2.11 -7.05 -10.87
CA GLU A 83 1.24 -5.98 -10.40
C GLU A 83 1.87 -5.22 -9.23
N MET A 84 2.51 -5.93 -8.31
CA MET A 84 3.24 -5.32 -7.19
C MET A 84 4.40 -4.45 -7.68
N SER A 85 5.21 -4.92 -8.65
CA SER A 85 6.33 -4.17 -9.20
C SER A 85 5.86 -2.92 -9.96
N ASN A 86 4.78 -3.03 -10.73
CA ASN A 86 4.16 -1.89 -11.41
C ASN A 86 3.61 -0.85 -10.43
N PHE A 87 2.98 -1.29 -9.34
CA PHE A 87 2.51 -0.42 -8.27
C PHE A 87 3.66 0.36 -7.61
N ALA A 88 4.78 -0.33 -7.36
CA ALA A 88 6.00 0.29 -6.84
C ALA A 88 6.77 1.12 -7.88
N LYS A 89 6.33 1.14 -9.16
CA LYS A 89 7.01 1.78 -10.29
C LYS A 89 8.48 1.35 -10.44
N LEU A 90 8.73 0.07 -10.21
CA LEU A 90 10.05 -0.55 -10.34
C LEU A 90 9.98 -1.67 -11.38
N ASP A 91 11.08 -1.91 -12.10
CA ASP A 91 11.22 -3.14 -12.86
C ASP A 91 11.24 -4.37 -11.93
N LEU A 92 10.86 -5.53 -12.45
CA LEU A 92 10.67 -6.75 -11.66
C LEU A 92 11.92 -7.21 -10.91
N ALA A 93 13.11 -7.04 -11.51
CA ALA A 93 14.36 -7.46 -10.91
C ALA A 93 14.75 -6.57 -9.73
N THR A 94 14.70 -5.25 -9.93
CA THR A 94 14.93 -4.24 -8.89
C THR A 94 13.92 -4.38 -7.77
N PHE A 95 12.62 -4.50 -8.12
CA PHE A 95 11.56 -4.70 -7.15
C PHE A 95 11.81 -5.94 -6.27
N SER A 96 12.10 -7.09 -6.89
CA SER A 96 12.31 -8.34 -6.15
C SER A 96 13.50 -8.24 -5.18
N LYS A 97 14.57 -7.57 -5.59
CA LYS A 97 15.76 -7.34 -4.77
C LYS A 97 15.47 -6.44 -3.58
N GLU A 98 14.89 -5.28 -3.83
CA GLU A 98 14.58 -4.30 -2.78
C GLU A 98 13.48 -4.83 -1.84
N PHE A 99 12.46 -5.50 -2.38
CA PHE A 99 11.41 -6.12 -1.58
C PHE A 99 11.97 -7.17 -0.61
N LYS A 100 12.85 -8.07 -1.11
CA LYS A 100 13.49 -9.07 -0.25
C LYS A 100 14.34 -8.42 0.85
N LYS A 101 14.97 -7.28 0.55
CA LYS A 101 15.77 -6.52 1.52
C LYS A 101 14.89 -5.90 2.61
N CYS A 102 13.71 -5.36 2.24
CA CYS A 102 12.78 -4.73 3.19
C CYS A 102 12.01 -5.76 4.03
N PHE A 103 11.50 -6.83 3.40
CA PHE A 103 10.61 -7.80 4.04
C PHE A 103 11.28 -9.11 4.47
N GLY A 104 12.58 -9.30 4.21
CA GLY A 104 13.31 -10.53 4.53
C GLY A 104 12.91 -11.75 3.68
N GLN A 105 11.94 -11.61 2.77
CA GLN A 105 11.41 -12.69 1.92
C GLN A 105 11.08 -12.20 0.50
N SER A 106 10.95 -13.16 -0.44
CA SER A 106 10.60 -12.81 -1.82
C SER A 106 9.16 -12.28 -1.93
N PRO A 107 8.88 -11.39 -2.92
CA PRO A 107 7.51 -10.89 -3.17
C PRO A 107 6.50 -12.02 -3.38
N LYS A 108 6.89 -13.09 -4.08
CA LYS A 108 6.02 -14.25 -4.31
C LYS A 108 5.63 -14.94 -3.00
N LYS A 109 6.61 -15.18 -2.11
CA LYS A 109 6.34 -15.81 -0.81
C LYS A 109 5.41 -14.94 0.04
N TRP A 110 5.67 -13.65 0.08
CA TRP A 110 4.83 -12.69 0.79
C TRP A 110 3.40 -12.68 0.25
N LEU A 111 3.23 -12.64 -1.08
CA LEU A 111 1.93 -12.67 -1.73
C LEU A 111 1.16 -13.96 -1.42
N ASP A 112 1.83 -15.11 -1.48
CA ASP A 112 1.23 -16.40 -1.13
C ASP A 112 0.82 -16.44 0.34
N GLU A 113 1.59 -15.82 1.24
CA GLU A 113 1.21 -15.69 2.65
C GLU A 113 -0.02 -14.84 2.88
N LYS A 114 -0.15 -13.71 2.17
CA LYS A 114 -1.37 -12.87 2.21
C LYS A 114 -2.60 -13.62 1.69
N ARG A 115 -2.45 -14.38 0.60
CA ARG A 115 -3.52 -15.24 0.07
C ARG A 115 -3.96 -16.31 1.06
N LEU A 116 -3.01 -16.95 1.74
CA LEU A 116 -3.31 -17.93 2.78
C LEU A 116 -4.01 -17.31 4.01
N GLN A 117 -3.65 -16.09 4.39
CA GLN A 117 -4.33 -15.35 5.45
C GLN A 117 -5.77 -15.04 5.07
N LYS A 118 -6.02 -14.57 3.84
CA LYS A 118 -7.37 -14.34 3.29
C LYS A 118 -8.16 -15.64 3.27
N ALA A 119 -7.58 -16.73 2.75
CA ALA A 119 -8.22 -18.03 2.71
C ALA A 119 -8.61 -18.53 4.10
N LYS A 120 -7.76 -18.33 5.11
CA LYS A 120 -8.06 -18.68 6.50
C LYS A 120 -9.28 -17.94 7.04
N ILE A 121 -9.45 -16.66 6.69
CA ILE A 121 -10.61 -15.87 7.06
C ILE A 121 -11.87 -16.41 6.35
N LEU A 122 -11.80 -16.68 5.04
CA LEU A 122 -12.91 -17.20 4.27
C LEU A 122 -13.35 -18.60 4.76
N LEU A 123 -12.40 -19.48 5.07
CA LEU A 123 -12.69 -20.80 5.66
C LEU A 123 -13.40 -20.69 7.01
N LYS A 124 -13.15 -19.63 7.75
CA LYS A 124 -13.75 -19.41 9.06
C LYS A 124 -15.15 -18.80 9.00
N PHE A 125 -15.37 -17.86 8.09
CA PHE A 125 -16.54 -16.98 8.14
C PHE A 125 -17.45 -17.10 6.93
N SER A 126 -17.05 -17.76 5.84
CA SER A 126 -17.89 -17.94 4.65
C SER A 126 -18.48 -19.35 4.56
N LYS A 127 -19.53 -19.50 3.76
CA LYS A 127 -20.13 -20.79 3.40
C LYS A 127 -19.53 -21.37 2.10
N LYS A 128 -18.46 -20.75 1.57
CA LYS A 128 -17.82 -21.13 0.31
C LYS A 128 -17.12 -22.48 0.44
N ASN A 129 -17.14 -23.25 -0.66
CA ASN A 129 -16.39 -24.48 -0.74
C ASN A 129 -14.89 -24.23 -1.00
N ILE A 130 -14.08 -25.27 -0.89
CA ILE A 130 -12.61 -25.18 -1.00
C ILE A 130 -12.17 -24.65 -2.36
N ASN A 131 -12.86 -25.04 -3.46
CA ASN A 131 -12.53 -24.60 -4.81
C ASN A 131 -12.84 -23.11 -4.99
N GLU A 132 -13.98 -22.65 -4.51
CA GLU A 132 -14.37 -21.24 -4.53
C GLU A 132 -13.36 -20.37 -3.76
N ILE A 133 -12.93 -20.83 -2.58
CA ILE A 133 -11.95 -20.10 -1.76
C ILE A 133 -10.58 -20.05 -2.45
N ALA A 134 -10.12 -21.16 -3.05
CA ALA A 134 -8.88 -21.20 -3.79
C ALA A 134 -8.87 -20.19 -4.95
N ASN A 135 -9.96 -20.14 -5.72
CA ASN A 135 -10.13 -19.21 -6.84
C ASN A 135 -10.18 -17.75 -6.36
N GLU A 136 -10.97 -17.46 -5.33
CA GLU A 136 -11.10 -16.10 -4.78
C GLU A 136 -9.80 -15.57 -4.17
N CYS A 137 -8.97 -16.47 -3.65
CA CYS A 137 -7.64 -16.15 -3.15
C CYS A 137 -6.57 -16.16 -4.25
N ALA A 138 -6.96 -16.29 -5.54
CA ALA A 138 -6.08 -16.27 -6.69
C ALA A 138 -4.94 -17.32 -6.65
N PHE A 139 -5.23 -18.51 -6.14
CA PHE A 139 -4.32 -19.64 -6.27
C PHE A 139 -4.39 -20.24 -7.67
N SER A 140 -3.24 -20.60 -8.23
CA SER A 140 -3.14 -21.18 -9.58
C SER A 140 -3.81 -22.54 -9.70
N SER A 141 -3.94 -23.29 -8.61
CA SER A 141 -4.70 -24.54 -8.54
C SER A 141 -5.16 -24.83 -7.12
N VAL A 142 -6.24 -25.60 -7.00
CA VAL A 142 -6.76 -26.07 -5.71
C VAL A 142 -5.76 -26.99 -5.01
N ALA A 143 -5.06 -27.84 -5.75
CA ALA A 143 -4.04 -28.73 -5.23
C ALA A 143 -2.91 -27.94 -4.56
N TRP A 144 -2.40 -26.89 -5.26
CA TRP A 144 -1.39 -25.99 -4.73
C TRP A 144 -1.86 -25.26 -3.47
N PHE A 145 -3.10 -24.78 -3.46
CA PHE A 145 -3.71 -24.16 -2.29
C PHE A 145 -3.73 -25.12 -1.09
N ILE A 146 -4.20 -26.36 -1.27
CA ILE A 146 -4.31 -27.36 -0.19
C ILE A 146 -2.93 -27.65 0.39
N GLU A 147 -1.93 -27.86 -0.46
CA GLU A 147 -0.56 -28.14 -0.04
C GLU A 147 0.04 -26.98 0.76
N ARG A 148 -0.03 -25.75 0.24
CA ARG A 148 0.52 -24.56 0.90
C ARG A 148 -0.20 -24.22 2.20
N PHE A 149 -1.52 -24.43 2.24
CA PHE A 149 -2.30 -24.22 3.45
C PHE A 149 -1.93 -25.24 4.54
N LYS A 150 -1.78 -26.51 4.17
CA LYS A 150 -1.36 -27.57 5.08
C LYS A 150 0.05 -27.32 5.61
N GLU A 151 0.97 -26.93 4.74
CA GLU A 151 2.35 -26.60 5.14
C GLU A 151 2.38 -25.46 6.17
N LYS A 152 1.56 -24.42 5.98
CA LYS A 152 1.55 -23.24 6.86
C LYS A 152 0.79 -23.45 8.16
N TYR A 153 -0.33 -24.17 8.13
CA TYR A 153 -1.26 -24.29 9.26
C TYR A 153 -1.36 -25.71 9.83
N GLU A 154 -0.55 -26.64 9.34
CA GLU A 154 -0.48 -28.05 9.78
C GLU A 154 -1.79 -28.83 9.61
N GLN A 155 -2.78 -28.25 8.95
CA GLN A 155 -4.10 -28.79 8.68
C GLN A 155 -4.52 -28.51 7.25
N THR A 156 -5.25 -29.44 6.64
CA THR A 156 -5.86 -29.15 5.34
C THR A 156 -6.97 -28.09 5.48
N PRO A 157 -7.27 -27.32 4.40
CA PRO A 157 -8.37 -26.36 4.42
C PRO A 157 -9.71 -26.98 4.87
N LYS A 158 -9.99 -28.21 4.44
CA LYS A 158 -11.21 -28.94 4.80
C LYS A 158 -11.27 -29.31 6.28
N GLN A 159 -10.15 -29.74 6.84
CA GLN A 159 -10.05 -30.00 8.28
C GLN A 159 -10.24 -28.72 9.08
N TYR A 160 -9.57 -27.64 8.66
CA TYR A 160 -9.67 -26.34 9.31
C TYR A 160 -11.12 -25.81 9.29
N GLN A 161 -11.84 -25.94 8.18
CA GLN A 161 -13.23 -25.52 8.04
C GLN A 161 -14.16 -26.34 8.95
N LYS A 162 -13.96 -27.66 9.07
CA LYS A 162 -14.77 -28.55 9.93
C LYS A 162 -14.59 -28.25 11.41
N THR A 163 -13.35 -28.05 11.87
CA THR A 163 -13.04 -27.77 13.29
C THR A 163 -13.74 -26.51 13.77
N LYS A 164 -13.93 -25.53 12.89
CA LYS A 164 -14.63 -24.26 13.21
C LYS A 164 -16.15 -24.43 13.29
N ASN A 165 -16.76 -25.26 12.43
CA ASN A 165 -18.19 -25.52 12.49
C ASN A 165 -18.60 -26.20 13.80
N LEU A 166 -17.76 -27.07 14.36
CA LEU A 166 -17.98 -27.69 15.65
C LEU A 166 -17.97 -26.69 16.82
N TYR A 167 -17.12 -25.66 16.75
CA TYR A 167 -17.04 -24.62 17.78
C TYR A 167 -18.27 -23.71 17.84
N PHE A 168 -18.94 -23.48 16.69
CA PHE A 168 -20.18 -22.71 16.64
C PHE A 168 -21.40 -23.51 17.06
N LEU A 169 -21.40 -24.83 16.87
CA LEU A 169 -22.50 -25.73 17.28
C LEU A 169 -22.47 -26.09 18.77
N SER A 170 -21.31 -25.97 19.44
CA SER A 170 -21.16 -26.25 20.86
C SER A 170 -21.48 -25.05 21.77
N LYS A 171 -21.80 -23.87 21.21
CA LYS A 171 -22.15 -22.66 21.94
C LYS A 171 -23.64 -22.26 21.81
N ASN A 172 -24.45 -23.05 21.11
CA ASN A 172 -25.92 -22.99 21.11
C ASN A 172 -26.50 -24.22 21.80
#